data_caa07c30cd5a4a48a5a4c181f3899d95
#
_entry.id   caa07c30cd5a4a48a5a4c181f3899d95
#
_cell.length_a   1.000
_cell.length_b   1.000
_cell.length_c   1.000
_cell.angle_alpha   90.00
_cell.angle_beta   90.00
_cell.angle_gamma   90.00
#
_symmetry.space_group_name_H-M   'P 1'
#
loop_
_entity.id
_entity.type
_entity.pdbx_description
1 polymer ?
#
loop_
_entity_poly.entity_id
_entity_poly.type
_entity_poly.pdbx_seq_one_letter_code
_entity_poly.pdbx_strand_id
1 'polypeptide(L)' 'MKRLSLTAAIWKEEGVYVAQSTEMEVASCGDTPEEALCNLLEALELYLENAKDLGMLEDLN' A
#
# COMPACT_ATOMS: atom_id res chain seq x y z
N MET A 1 -9.82 5.55 19.46
CA MET A 1 -9.74 5.11 18.07
C MET A 1 -8.29 4.93 17.64
N LYS A 2 -8.01 3.85 17.01
CA LYS A 2 -6.67 3.61 16.52
C LYS A 2 -6.43 4.27 15.17
N ARG A 3 -5.25 4.81 15.01
CA ARG A 3 -4.88 5.43 13.76
C ARG A 3 -3.81 4.57 13.08
N LEU A 4 -4.05 4.26 11.82
CA LEU A 4 -3.07 3.53 11.04
C LEU A 4 -2.20 4.53 10.28
N SER A 5 -0.92 4.51 10.56
CA SER A 5 0.03 5.37 9.89
C SER A 5 0.86 4.53 8.94
N LEU A 6 0.87 4.92 7.67
CA LEU A 6 1.64 4.21 6.65
C LEU A 6 2.63 5.16 6.00
N THR A 7 3.83 4.67 5.78
CA THR A 7 4.87 5.43 5.10
C THR A 7 5.07 4.86 3.72
N ALA A 8 5.05 5.70 2.71
CA ALA A 8 5.28 5.30 1.34
C ALA A 8 6.57 5.91 0.84
N ALA A 9 7.41 5.08 0.24
CA ALA A 9 8.61 5.52 -0.45
C ALA A 9 8.30 5.54 -1.94
N ILE A 10 8.67 6.62 -2.62
CA ILE A 10 8.40 6.74 -4.05
C ILE A 10 9.71 7.08 -4.75
N TRP A 11 10.01 6.34 -5.81
CA TRP A 11 11.21 6.61 -6.61
C TRP A 11 10.93 6.28 -8.06
N LYS A 12 11.82 6.72 -8.93
CA LYS A 12 11.71 6.46 -10.36
C LYS A 12 12.69 5.37 -10.76
N GLU A 13 12.22 4.41 -11.52
CA GLU A 13 13.04 3.29 -11.95
C GLU A 13 12.70 2.94 -13.39
N GLU A 14 13.69 3.10 -14.27
CA GLU A 14 13.55 2.75 -15.69
C GLU A 14 12.28 3.32 -16.34
N GLY A 15 12.01 4.59 -16.09
CA GLY A 15 10.90 5.27 -16.74
C GLY A 15 9.57 5.15 -16.05
N VAL A 16 9.49 4.39 -14.96
CA VAL A 16 8.24 4.30 -14.19
C VAL A 16 8.51 4.73 -12.76
N TYR A 17 7.47 5.17 -12.09
CA TYR A 17 7.55 5.49 -10.66
C TYR A 17 7.07 4.31 -9.86
N VAL A 18 7.79 4.02 -8.79
CA VAL A 18 7.44 2.92 -7.89
C VAL A 18 7.07 3.51 -6.55
N ALA A 19 5.98 3.04 -5.98
CA ALA A 19 5.59 3.41 -4.62
C ALA A 19 5.54 2.15 -3.78
N GLN A 20 6.14 2.20 -2.62
CA GLN A 20 6.20 1.04 -1.74
C GLN A 20 5.85 1.43 -0.32
N SER A 21 5.01 0.63 0.31
CA SER A 21 4.71 0.78 1.72
C SER A 21 5.80 0.06 2.51
N THR A 22 6.46 0.78 3.41
CA THR A 22 7.52 0.18 4.20
C THR A 22 6.99 -0.75 5.29
N GLU A 23 5.78 -0.48 5.76
CA GLU A 23 5.18 -1.28 6.82
C GLU A 23 4.55 -2.58 6.30
N MET A 24 3.96 -2.52 5.12
CA MET A 24 3.19 -3.64 4.58
C MET A 24 3.94 -4.45 3.53
N GLU A 25 5.09 -3.95 3.10
CA GLU A 25 5.88 -4.60 2.04
C GLU A 25 5.08 -4.80 0.76
N VAL A 26 4.19 -3.87 0.47
CA VAL A 26 3.39 -3.86 -0.75
C VAL A 26 3.92 -2.74 -1.64
N ALA A 27 4.07 -3.02 -2.91
CA ALA A 27 4.57 -2.03 -3.86
C ALA A 27 3.69 -1.98 -5.09
N SER A 28 3.65 -0.82 -5.72
CA SER A 28 2.96 -0.65 -6.98
C SER A 28 3.73 0.35 -7.82
N CYS A 29 3.31 0.55 -9.06
CA CYS A 29 4.00 1.47 -9.95
C CYS A 29 3.01 2.22 -10.81
N GLY A 30 3.50 3.28 -11.46
CA GLY A 30 2.69 4.09 -12.34
C GLY A 30 3.57 4.99 -13.17
N ASP A 31 2.97 5.70 -14.10
CA ASP A 31 3.68 6.62 -14.98
C ASP A 31 4.02 7.95 -14.30
N THR A 32 3.35 8.25 -13.23
CA THR A 32 3.61 9.45 -12.43
C THR A 32 3.66 9.06 -10.96
N PRO A 33 4.28 9.91 -10.11
CA PRO A 33 4.30 9.63 -8.68
C PRO A 33 2.89 9.51 -8.10
N GLU A 34 1.97 10.36 -8.55
CA GLU A 34 0.61 10.33 -8.08
C GLU A 34 -0.09 9.03 -8.46
N GLU A 35 0.15 8.57 -9.68
CA GLU A 35 -0.43 7.32 -10.15
C GLU A 35 0.13 6.13 -9.37
N ALA A 36 1.44 6.13 -9.15
CA ALA A 36 2.08 5.06 -8.39
C ALA A 36 1.50 5.00 -6.97
N LEU A 37 1.32 6.17 -6.35
CA LEU A 37 0.75 6.22 -5.01
C LEU A 37 -0.70 5.76 -5.00
N CYS A 38 -1.47 6.19 -5.98
CA CYS A 38 -2.86 5.79 -6.09
C CYS A 38 -2.99 4.28 -6.24
N ASN A 39 -2.14 3.70 -7.09
CA ASN A 39 -2.14 2.26 -7.28
C ASN A 39 -1.70 1.52 -6.02
N LEU A 40 -0.77 2.11 -5.29
CA LEU A 40 -0.34 1.53 -4.02
C LEU A 40 -1.48 1.50 -3.00
N LEU A 41 -2.22 2.61 -2.91
CA LEU A 41 -3.34 2.68 -1.98
C LEU A 41 -4.40 1.64 -2.32
N GLU A 42 -4.64 1.44 -3.59
CA GLU A 42 -5.58 0.43 -4.05
C GLU A 42 -5.11 -0.97 -3.67
N ALA A 43 -3.82 -1.23 -3.86
CA ALA A 43 -3.25 -2.52 -3.51
C ALA A 43 -3.31 -2.77 -2.00
N LEU A 44 -3.05 -1.73 -1.21
CA LEU A 44 -3.13 -1.84 0.25
C LEU A 44 -4.56 -2.12 0.69
N GLU A 45 -5.51 -1.49 0.05
CA GLU A 45 -6.91 -1.72 0.36
C GLU A 45 -7.31 -3.17 0.13
N LEU A 46 -6.88 -3.74 -1.00
CA LEU A 46 -7.13 -5.13 -1.29
C LEU A 46 -6.44 -6.06 -0.31
N TYR A 47 -5.22 -5.72 0.07
CA TYR A 47 -4.47 -6.51 1.03
C TYR A 47 -5.20 -6.56 2.37
N LEU A 48 -5.69 -5.41 2.83
CA LEU A 48 -6.39 -5.33 4.11
C LEU A 48 -7.73 -6.08 4.05
N GLU A 49 -8.40 -6.03 2.92
CA GLU A 49 -9.65 -6.78 2.75
C GLU A 49 -9.41 -8.27 2.85
N ASN A 50 -8.36 -8.76 2.19
CA ASN A 50 -8.02 -10.18 2.24
C ASN A 50 -7.65 -10.61 3.65
N ALA A 51 -6.91 -9.77 4.36
CA ALA A 51 -6.54 -10.07 5.74
C ALA A 51 -7.78 -10.15 6.63
N LYS A 52 -8.74 -9.28 6.38
CA LYS A 52 -9.98 -9.29 7.14
C LYS A 52 -10.79 -10.56 6.85
N ASP A 53 -10.86 -10.96 5.59
CA ASP A 53 -11.57 -12.16 5.20
C ASP A 53 -10.98 -13.41 5.83
N LEU A 54 -9.68 -13.40 6.05
CA LEU A 54 -9.00 -14.50 6.70
C LEU A 54 -9.05 -14.42 8.23
N GLY A 55 -9.70 -13.40 8.75
CA GLY A 55 -9.82 -13.24 10.18
C GLY A 55 -8.59 -12.66 10.85
N MET A 56 -7.61 -12.23 10.07
CA MET A 56 -6.35 -11.73 10.62
C MET A 56 -6.50 -10.40 11.32
N LEU A 57 -7.49 -9.61 10.93
CA LEU A 57 -7.69 -8.29 11.52
C LEU A 57 -8.64 -8.32 12.72
N GLU A 58 -9.27 -9.43 12.98
CA GLU A 58 -10.20 -9.53 14.11
C GLU A 58 -9.47 -9.37 15.43
N ASP A 59 -8.26 -9.82 15.50
CA ASP A 59 -7.48 -9.74 16.72
C ASP A 59 -6.99 -8.34 17.04
N LEU A 60 -7.22 -7.42 16.14
CA LEU A 60 -6.79 -6.04 16.33
C LEU A 60 -7.82 -5.17 17.03
N ASN A 61 -8.93 -5.72 17.34
CA ASN A 61 -10.00 -4.98 18.02
C ASN A 61 -9.65 -4.66 19.47
#